data_df4b894408a027fa8ed5b1c448213ac5
#
_entry.id   df4b894408a027fa8ed5b1c448213ac5
#
_cell.length_a   1.000
_cell.length_b   1.000
_cell.length_c   1.000
_cell.angle_alpha   90.00
_cell.angle_beta   90.00
_cell.angle_gamma   90.00
#
_symmetry.space_group_name_H-M   'P 1'
#
loop_
_entity.id
_entity.type
_entity.pdbx_description
1 polymer ?
#
loop_
_entity_poly.entity_id
_entity_poly.type
_entity_poly.pdbx_seq_one_letter_code
_entity_poly.pdbx_strand_id
1 'polypeptide(L)'
;MSSRPAGDGGRAARAYLTPMPPDDLDSLLAAIRACRFCVETPRGKPLPHPPRPVLHVGPRARILIAGQAPGTKVHASGQSFTDASGDRLRAWLGIDRATFYDPDRIAVAAMGFCFPGQDAKGGDLPPRRECAGLWHDRLFAARAPFDLVVAVGAASQAYHLKRLGLERFARGGLTGRVERWREIFAARAAPRLLPLPHPSWRNTGWLKRHPWFEAELLPVLRAEVARLLD
;
A
#
# COMPACT_ATOMS: atom_id res chain seq x y z
N MET A 1 20.08 45.05 7.17
CA MET A 1 20.58 43.80 6.59
C MET A 1 20.37 42.70 7.63
N SER A 2 19.29 41.96 7.53
CA SER A 2 18.91 40.93 8.50
C SER A 2 19.22 39.58 7.90
N SER A 3 20.21 38.90 8.43
CA SER A 3 20.60 37.53 8.04
C SER A 3 19.60 36.53 8.62
N ARG A 4 18.86 35.83 7.75
CA ARG A 4 18.06 34.65 8.10
C ARG A 4 19.00 33.50 8.53
N PRO A 5 18.71 32.79 9.61
CA PRO A 5 19.45 31.58 9.94
C PRO A 5 19.13 30.48 8.90
N ALA A 6 20.16 29.82 8.39
CA ALA A 6 20.06 28.65 7.52
C ALA A 6 19.40 27.51 8.31
N GLY A 7 18.24 27.07 7.83
CA GLY A 7 17.46 26.08 8.50
C GLY A 7 18.14 24.71 8.57
N ASP A 8 18.05 24.09 9.72
CA ASP A 8 18.53 22.75 10.12
C ASP A 8 17.83 21.57 9.38
N GLY A 9 17.23 21.82 8.21
CA GLY A 9 16.52 20.83 7.40
C GLY A 9 17.38 19.66 6.88
N GLY A 10 18.71 19.85 6.86
CA GLY A 10 19.63 18.81 6.41
C GLY A 10 19.85 17.68 7.42
N ARG A 11 19.68 17.95 8.71
CA ARG A 11 19.91 16.97 9.79
C ARG A 11 18.74 15.97 9.92
N ALA A 12 17.50 16.46 9.84
CA ALA A 12 16.32 15.62 9.92
C ALA A 12 16.21 14.65 8.74
N ALA A 13 16.45 15.13 7.50
CA ALA A 13 16.46 14.27 6.31
C ALA A 13 17.56 13.19 6.37
N ARG A 14 18.73 13.49 6.94
CA ARG A 14 19.83 12.54 7.13
C ARG A 14 19.51 11.44 8.13
N ALA A 15 18.72 11.70 9.17
CA ALA A 15 18.32 10.71 10.16
C ALA A 15 17.46 9.57 9.56
N TYR A 16 16.70 9.84 8.49
CA TYR A 16 15.90 8.82 7.81
C TYR A 16 16.70 8.01 6.76
N LEU A 17 17.90 8.47 6.39
CA LEU A 17 18.71 7.87 5.30
C LEU A 17 19.96 7.14 5.79
N THR A 18 20.25 7.15 7.09
CA THR A 18 21.37 6.40 7.67
C THR A 18 21.11 4.90 7.58
N PRO A 19 22.06 4.06 7.13
CA PRO A 19 21.93 2.61 7.26
C PRO A 19 21.86 2.27 8.76
N MET A 20 20.67 1.98 9.24
CA MET A 20 20.48 1.42 10.57
C MET A 20 20.72 -0.08 10.52
N PRO A 21 21.15 -0.72 11.63
CA PRO A 21 21.12 -2.17 11.74
C PRO A 21 19.73 -2.69 11.40
N PRO A 22 19.58 -3.95 10.99
CA PRO A 22 18.26 -4.50 10.65
C PRO A 22 17.31 -4.21 11.80
N ASP A 23 16.34 -3.35 11.53
CA ASP A 23 15.33 -2.99 12.52
C ASP A 23 14.59 -4.27 12.94
N ASP A 24 14.33 -4.43 14.23
CA ASP A 24 13.23 -5.31 14.59
C ASP A 24 11.91 -4.67 14.10
N LEU A 25 10.94 -5.49 13.79
CA LEU A 25 9.68 -5.03 13.17
C LEU A 25 8.95 -4.01 14.05
N ASP A 26 8.94 -4.20 15.37
CA ASP A 26 8.19 -3.35 16.30
C ASP A 26 8.80 -1.94 16.38
N SER A 27 10.12 -1.85 16.51
CA SER A 27 10.86 -0.59 16.48
C SER A 27 10.65 0.15 15.17
N LEU A 28 10.67 -0.56 14.04
CA LEU A 28 10.41 0.03 12.73
C LEU A 28 8.98 0.55 12.60
N LEU A 29 7.99 -0.22 13.04
CA LEU A 29 6.58 0.20 13.04
C LEU A 29 6.36 1.42 13.94
N ALA A 30 7.02 1.51 15.08
CA ALA A 30 7.01 2.68 15.95
C ALA A 30 7.59 3.91 15.23
N ALA A 31 8.75 3.76 14.57
CA ALA A 31 9.38 4.83 13.78
C ALA A 31 8.49 5.29 12.61
N ILE A 32 7.84 4.36 11.91
CA ILE A 32 6.87 4.69 10.84
C ILE A 32 5.69 5.50 11.41
N ARG A 33 5.12 5.07 12.54
CA ARG A 33 3.99 5.78 13.19
C ARG A 33 4.36 7.19 13.64
N ALA A 34 5.61 7.39 14.05
CA ALA A 34 6.15 8.70 14.46
C ALA A 34 6.62 9.56 13.27
N CYS A 35 6.55 9.08 12.03
CA CYS A 35 7.08 9.77 10.86
C CYS A 35 6.40 11.11 10.61
N ARG A 36 7.20 12.18 10.47
CA ARG A 36 6.75 13.54 10.17
C ARG A 36 7.38 14.12 8.89
N PHE A 37 8.08 13.30 8.12
CA PHE A 37 8.85 13.71 6.95
C PHE A 37 8.07 14.62 5.98
N CYS A 38 6.82 14.24 5.67
CA CYS A 38 6.00 14.97 4.70
C CYS A 38 5.49 16.34 5.20
N VAL A 39 5.77 16.71 6.45
CA VAL A 39 5.48 18.04 7.03
C VAL A 39 6.77 18.80 7.29
N GLU A 40 7.80 18.15 7.83
CA GLU A 40 9.04 18.79 8.27
C GLU A 40 10.06 18.98 7.12
N THR A 41 10.14 17.99 6.21
CA THR A 41 11.10 18.00 5.09
C THR A 41 10.47 17.51 3.77
N PRO A 42 9.31 18.05 3.36
CA PRO A 42 8.60 17.56 2.19
C PRO A 42 9.37 17.84 0.89
N ARG A 43 9.33 16.93 -0.07
CA ARG A 43 9.84 17.15 -1.44
C ARG A 43 8.80 17.84 -2.34
N GLY A 44 8.11 18.83 -1.82
CA GLY A 44 7.04 19.56 -2.50
C GLY A 44 6.16 20.25 -1.48
N LYS A 45 4.87 20.41 -1.77
CA LYS A 45 3.92 20.98 -0.79
C LYS A 45 3.84 20.05 0.44
N PRO A 46 3.88 20.57 1.67
CA PRO A 46 3.67 19.76 2.87
C PRO A 46 2.26 19.12 2.86
N LEU A 47 2.06 18.13 3.72
CA LEU A 47 0.69 17.63 3.99
C LEU A 47 -0.17 18.77 4.54
N PRO A 48 -1.46 18.86 4.14
CA PRO A 48 -2.36 19.92 4.60
C PRO A 48 -2.87 19.70 6.03
N HIS A 49 -2.40 18.70 6.73
CA HIS A 49 -2.79 18.29 8.06
C HIS A 49 -1.64 17.55 8.77
N PRO A 50 -1.71 17.34 10.09
CA PRO A 50 -0.74 16.52 10.82
C PRO A 50 -0.61 15.13 10.21
N PRO A 51 0.60 14.56 10.09
CA PRO A 51 0.80 13.21 9.57
C PRO A 51 0.17 12.19 10.51
N ARG A 52 -0.48 11.20 9.92
CA ARG A 52 -1.04 10.05 10.61
C ARG A 52 -0.79 8.81 9.78
N PRO A 53 0.37 8.16 9.93
CA PRO A 53 0.67 6.92 9.23
C PRO A 53 -0.28 5.79 9.65
N VAL A 54 -0.92 5.15 8.66
CA VAL A 54 -1.87 4.06 8.85
C VAL A 54 -1.37 2.83 8.13
N LEU A 55 -1.03 1.80 8.89
CA LEU A 55 -0.67 0.47 8.42
C LEU A 55 -0.88 -0.54 9.56
N HIS A 56 -1.02 -1.82 9.21
CA HIS A 56 -0.86 -2.91 10.15
C HIS A 56 -0.08 -4.05 9.49
N VAL A 57 0.95 -4.53 10.17
CA VAL A 57 1.85 -5.56 9.68
C VAL A 57 2.34 -6.35 10.88
N GLY A 58 2.06 -7.63 10.89
CA GLY A 58 2.59 -8.56 11.89
C GLY A 58 3.74 -9.41 11.33
N PRO A 59 4.52 -10.05 12.18
CA PRO A 59 5.66 -10.86 11.77
C PRO A 59 5.26 -12.11 10.99
N ARG A 60 4.08 -12.67 11.22
CA ARG A 60 3.62 -13.94 10.64
C ARG A 60 2.75 -13.79 9.39
N ALA A 61 2.25 -12.58 9.07
CA ALA A 61 1.38 -12.38 7.92
C ALA A 61 2.04 -12.86 6.62
N ARG A 62 1.37 -13.74 5.92
CA ARG A 62 1.81 -14.27 4.62
C ARG A 62 1.28 -13.47 3.43
N ILE A 63 0.24 -12.66 3.66
CA ILE A 63 -0.48 -11.88 2.65
C ILE A 63 -0.29 -10.40 2.92
N LEU A 64 0.13 -9.65 1.91
CA LEU A 64 0.20 -8.19 1.93
C LEU A 64 -0.90 -7.60 1.04
N ILE A 65 -1.75 -6.77 1.62
CA ILE A 65 -2.63 -5.86 0.89
C ILE A 65 -1.90 -4.54 0.69
N ALA A 66 -1.43 -4.30 -0.52
CA ALA A 66 -0.70 -3.10 -0.88
C ALA A 66 -1.66 -2.11 -1.57
N GLY A 67 -2.17 -1.12 -0.84
CA GLY A 67 -3.03 -0.05 -1.34
C GLY A 67 -2.25 1.13 -1.91
N GLN A 68 -2.94 2.23 -2.21
CA GLN A 68 -2.31 3.46 -2.69
C GLN A 68 -1.93 4.40 -1.53
N ALA A 69 -2.91 4.90 -0.82
CA ALA A 69 -2.75 5.74 0.38
C ALA A 69 -4.06 5.73 1.19
N PRO A 70 -4.04 6.10 2.48
CA PRO A 70 -5.24 6.37 3.25
C PRO A 70 -6.11 7.44 2.59
N GLY A 71 -7.42 7.23 2.54
CA GLY A 71 -8.40 8.27 2.21
C GLY A 71 -8.84 9.02 3.48
N THR A 72 -9.75 9.99 3.32
CA THR A 72 -10.25 10.84 4.42
C THR A 72 -10.79 10.03 5.61
N LYS A 73 -11.62 9.00 5.35
CA LYS A 73 -12.19 8.14 6.41
C LYS A 73 -11.13 7.33 7.16
N VAL A 74 -10.14 6.81 6.43
CA VAL A 74 -9.01 6.08 7.01
C VAL A 74 -8.13 7.01 7.83
N HIS A 75 -7.89 8.23 7.35
CA HIS A 75 -7.17 9.25 8.12
C HIS A 75 -7.90 9.59 9.43
N ALA A 76 -9.22 9.74 9.41
CA ALA A 76 -10.01 10.03 10.58
C ALA A 76 -10.04 8.85 11.58
N SER A 77 -10.23 7.62 11.11
CA SER A 77 -10.33 6.43 11.97
C SER A 77 -8.97 5.90 12.45
N GLY A 78 -7.90 6.10 11.67
CA GLY A 78 -6.60 5.47 11.91
C GLY A 78 -6.55 3.98 11.56
N GLN A 79 -7.55 3.46 10.86
CA GLN A 79 -7.64 2.05 10.47
C GLN A 79 -7.89 1.92 8.97
N SER A 80 -7.10 1.09 8.29
CA SER A 80 -7.20 0.88 6.84
C SER A 80 -8.52 0.22 6.45
N PHE A 81 -9.08 0.64 5.31
CA PHE A 81 -10.24 -0.02 4.71
C PHE A 81 -11.47 -0.11 5.64
N THR A 82 -11.78 0.96 6.38
CA THR A 82 -12.95 1.05 7.28
C THR A 82 -14.25 1.48 6.59
N ASP A 83 -14.20 1.81 5.32
CA ASP A 83 -15.32 2.27 4.51
C ASP A 83 -15.89 1.15 3.60
N ALA A 84 -16.88 1.48 2.78
CA ALA A 84 -17.49 0.55 1.83
C ALA A 84 -16.49 -0.10 0.83
N SER A 85 -15.35 0.56 0.58
CA SER A 85 -14.30 -0.06 -0.23
C SER A 85 -13.62 -1.21 0.52
N GLY A 86 -13.51 -1.10 1.83
CA GLY A 86 -13.02 -2.17 2.68
C GLY A 86 -13.97 -3.37 2.75
N ASP A 87 -15.28 -3.12 2.84
CA ASP A 87 -16.28 -4.19 2.80
C ASP A 87 -16.19 -4.97 1.48
N ARG A 88 -16.11 -4.24 0.36
CA ARG A 88 -15.93 -4.86 -0.95
C ARG A 88 -14.61 -5.63 -1.06
N LEU A 89 -13.51 -5.09 -0.53
CA LEU A 89 -12.22 -5.78 -0.56
C LEU A 89 -12.26 -7.08 0.22
N ARG A 90 -12.82 -7.08 1.42
CA ARG A 90 -13.00 -8.30 2.24
C ARG A 90 -13.85 -9.35 1.51
N ALA A 91 -14.95 -8.92 0.86
CA ALA A 91 -15.77 -9.80 0.04
C ALA A 91 -14.98 -10.39 -1.16
N TRP A 92 -14.11 -9.59 -1.80
CA TRP A 92 -13.25 -10.10 -2.87
C TRP A 92 -12.23 -11.11 -2.36
N LEU A 93 -11.65 -10.89 -1.17
CA LEU A 93 -10.71 -11.79 -0.53
C LEU A 93 -11.37 -13.05 0.05
N GLY A 94 -12.69 -13.04 0.26
CA GLY A 94 -13.42 -14.14 0.89
C GLY A 94 -13.14 -14.28 2.39
N ILE A 95 -12.85 -13.20 3.07
CA ILE A 95 -12.52 -13.18 4.51
C ILE A 95 -13.41 -12.21 5.29
N ASP A 96 -13.56 -12.48 6.57
CA ASP A 96 -14.30 -11.63 7.48
C ASP A 96 -13.46 -10.43 7.99
N ARG A 97 -14.12 -9.58 8.78
CA ARG A 97 -13.50 -8.40 9.36
C ARG A 97 -12.42 -8.75 10.39
N ALA A 98 -12.63 -9.77 11.21
CA ALA A 98 -11.69 -10.19 12.24
C ALA A 98 -10.37 -10.67 11.61
N THR A 99 -10.47 -11.56 10.62
CA THR A 99 -9.31 -12.03 9.85
C THR A 99 -8.57 -10.90 9.14
N PHE A 100 -9.30 -9.95 8.54
CA PHE A 100 -8.69 -8.84 7.81
C PHE A 100 -7.86 -7.90 8.71
N TYR A 101 -8.27 -7.70 9.95
CA TYR A 101 -7.58 -6.82 10.89
C TYR A 101 -6.64 -7.53 11.86
N ASP A 102 -6.50 -8.84 11.77
CA ASP A 102 -5.45 -9.58 12.45
C ASP A 102 -4.11 -9.34 11.71
N PRO A 103 -3.16 -8.60 12.32
CA PRO A 103 -1.91 -8.25 11.66
C PRO A 103 -1.00 -9.43 11.36
N ASP A 104 -1.20 -10.57 12.04
CA ASP A 104 -0.45 -11.80 11.80
C ASP A 104 -1.07 -12.68 10.70
N ARG A 105 -2.25 -12.36 10.25
CA ARG A 105 -2.92 -13.03 9.13
C ARG A 105 -2.83 -12.19 7.85
N ILE A 106 -3.20 -10.92 7.93
CA ILE A 106 -3.21 -9.98 6.81
C ILE A 106 -2.38 -8.75 7.18
N ALA A 107 -1.35 -8.46 6.40
CA ALA A 107 -0.67 -7.18 6.47
C ALA A 107 -1.31 -6.17 5.51
N VAL A 108 -1.42 -4.92 5.95
CA VAL A 108 -1.84 -3.81 5.09
C VAL A 108 -0.78 -2.71 5.14
N ALA A 109 -0.16 -2.46 4.00
CA ALA A 109 0.82 -1.38 3.84
C ALA A 109 0.62 -0.71 2.47
N ALA A 110 0.04 0.48 2.46
CA ALA A 110 -0.16 1.27 1.26
C ALA A 110 1.14 1.91 0.75
N MET A 111 1.18 2.39 -0.49
CA MET A 111 2.35 3.07 -1.07
C MET A 111 2.71 4.35 -0.33
N GLY A 112 1.72 5.07 0.20
CA GLY A 112 1.87 6.15 1.17
C GLY A 112 1.12 5.82 2.45
N PHE A 113 1.74 5.97 3.61
CA PHE A 113 1.10 5.63 4.89
C PHE A 113 0.20 6.74 5.44
N CYS A 114 0.32 7.96 4.93
CA CYS A 114 -0.52 9.10 5.31
C CYS A 114 -1.49 9.46 4.20
N PHE A 115 -2.65 10.02 4.59
CA PHE A 115 -3.57 10.67 3.65
C PHE A 115 -2.84 11.81 2.93
N PRO A 116 -2.79 11.83 1.58
CA PRO A 116 -2.03 12.85 0.86
C PRO A 116 -2.76 14.20 0.73
N GLY A 117 -4.03 14.28 1.11
CA GLY A 117 -4.94 15.38 0.86
C GLY A 117 -5.81 15.15 -0.38
N GLN A 118 -6.62 16.14 -0.73
CA GLN A 118 -7.54 16.11 -1.88
C GLN A 118 -7.22 17.23 -2.87
N ASP A 119 -7.56 17.00 -4.12
CA ASP A 119 -7.57 18.03 -5.15
C ASP A 119 -8.81 18.94 -5.03
N ALA A 120 -8.88 19.98 -5.88
CA ALA A 120 -10.00 20.93 -5.89
C ALA A 120 -11.36 20.30 -6.24
N LYS A 121 -11.37 19.07 -6.78
CA LYS A 121 -12.60 18.32 -7.14
C LYS A 121 -12.96 17.26 -6.09
N GLY A 122 -12.26 17.22 -4.95
CA GLY A 122 -12.47 16.25 -3.87
C GLY A 122 -11.92 14.85 -4.18
N GLY A 123 -11.08 14.71 -5.20
CA GLY A 123 -10.35 13.48 -5.47
C GLY A 123 -9.13 13.36 -4.56
N ASP A 124 -8.85 12.17 -4.04
CA ASP A 124 -7.65 11.95 -3.25
C ASP A 124 -6.39 12.11 -4.13
N LEU A 125 -5.43 12.87 -3.64
CA LEU A 125 -4.13 13.06 -4.28
C LEU A 125 -3.36 11.72 -4.36
N PRO A 126 -2.42 11.58 -5.30
CA PRO A 126 -1.59 10.38 -5.36
C PRO A 126 -0.74 10.21 -4.09
N PRO A 127 -0.34 8.96 -3.77
CA PRO A 127 0.52 8.69 -2.62
C PRO A 127 1.83 9.46 -2.70
N ARG A 128 2.33 9.88 -1.56
CA ARG A 128 3.65 10.53 -1.46
C ARG A 128 4.75 9.54 -1.83
N ARG A 129 5.51 9.86 -2.87
CA ARG A 129 6.57 8.98 -3.40
C ARG A 129 7.69 8.74 -2.39
N GLU A 130 7.97 9.73 -1.56
CA GLU A 130 8.98 9.67 -0.50
C GLU A 130 8.72 8.55 0.49
N CYS A 131 7.44 8.28 0.78
CA CYS A 131 7.04 7.31 1.79
C CYS A 131 7.54 5.90 1.45
N ALA A 132 7.33 5.46 0.21
CA ALA A 132 7.82 4.15 -0.23
C ALA A 132 9.35 4.06 -0.19
N GLY A 133 10.06 5.12 -0.64
CA GLY A 133 11.52 5.16 -0.62
C GLY A 133 12.14 5.19 0.78
N LEU A 134 11.42 5.74 1.77
CA LEU A 134 11.90 5.80 3.15
C LEU A 134 11.68 4.48 3.92
N TRP A 135 10.56 3.80 3.66
CA TRP A 135 10.05 2.80 4.59
C TRP A 135 9.88 1.40 4.01
N HIS A 136 9.56 1.25 2.72
CA HIS A 136 9.12 -0.05 2.20
C HIS A 136 10.24 -1.08 2.20
N ASP A 137 11.46 -0.74 1.78
CA ASP A 137 12.56 -1.70 1.76
C ASP A 137 12.93 -2.14 3.18
N ARG A 138 12.93 -1.21 4.13
CA ARG A 138 13.15 -1.52 5.56
C ARG A 138 12.04 -2.43 6.09
N LEU A 139 10.76 -2.10 5.79
CA LEU A 139 9.61 -2.88 6.23
C LEU A 139 9.65 -4.33 5.69
N PHE A 140 10.06 -4.49 4.44
CA PHE A 140 10.18 -5.80 3.83
C PHE A 140 11.41 -6.57 4.32
N ALA A 141 12.47 -5.90 4.76
CA ALA A 141 13.66 -6.51 5.33
C ALA A 141 13.48 -6.91 6.81
N ALA A 142 12.64 -6.19 7.58
CA ALA A 142 12.42 -6.39 9.00
C ALA A 142 11.52 -7.59 9.34
N ARG A 143 11.09 -8.38 8.35
CA ARG A 143 10.17 -9.51 8.53
C ARG A 143 10.40 -10.61 7.49
N ALA A 144 9.84 -11.80 7.76
CA ALA A 144 9.81 -12.89 6.78
C ALA A 144 9.11 -12.43 5.48
N PRO A 145 9.55 -12.89 4.30
CA PRO A 145 8.89 -12.55 3.03
C PRO A 145 7.40 -12.88 3.03
N PHE A 146 6.61 -12.05 2.36
CA PHE A 146 5.22 -12.42 2.04
C PHE A 146 5.18 -13.52 0.98
N ASP A 147 4.15 -14.34 1.00
CA ASP A 147 3.86 -15.30 -0.08
C ASP A 147 3.03 -14.67 -1.19
N LEU A 148 2.12 -13.76 -0.83
CA LEU A 148 1.22 -13.08 -1.75
C LEU A 148 1.20 -11.58 -1.51
N VAL A 149 1.32 -10.81 -2.59
CA VAL A 149 1.00 -9.38 -2.65
C VAL A 149 -0.27 -9.17 -3.46
N VAL A 150 -1.29 -8.63 -2.83
CA VAL A 150 -2.50 -8.13 -3.50
C VAL A 150 -2.30 -6.64 -3.75
N ALA A 151 -1.94 -6.28 -4.99
CA ALA A 151 -1.63 -4.90 -5.39
C ALA A 151 -2.90 -4.15 -5.82
N VAL A 152 -3.43 -3.31 -4.95
CA VAL A 152 -4.71 -2.61 -5.11
C VAL A 152 -4.49 -1.22 -5.70
N GLY A 153 -4.86 -1.04 -6.96
CA GLY A 153 -4.77 0.24 -7.67
C GLY A 153 -3.43 0.49 -8.37
N ALA A 154 -3.40 1.50 -9.23
CA ALA A 154 -2.34 1.70 -10.21
C ALA A 154 -0.94 1.95 -9.62
N ALA A 155 -0.85 2.73 -8.54
CA ALA A 155 0.43 3.07 -7.91
C ALA A 155 1.08 1.83 -7.26
N SER A 156 0.29 1.05 -6.53
CA SER A 156 0.73 -0.19 -5.90
C SER A 156 1.16 -1.22 -6.94
N GLN A 157 0.37 -1.43 -7.98
CA GLN A 157 0.72 -2.32 -9.09
C GLN A 157 2.05 -1.95 -9.73
N ALA A 158 2.24 -0.68 -10.07
CA ALA A 158 3.47 -0.21 -10.72
C ALA A 158 4.70 -0.44 -9.84
N TYR A 159 4.60 -0.15 -8.55
CA TYR A 159 5.70 -0.34 -7.60
C TYR A 159 6.05 -1.83 -7.43
N HIS A 160 5.07 -2.67 -7.15
CA HIS A 160 5.33 -4.09 -6.86
C HIS A 160 5.73 -4.88 -8.10
N LEU A 161 5.20 -4.56 -9.29
CA LEU A 161 5.68 -5.13 -10.55
C LEU A 161 7.17 -4.82 -10.76
N LYS A 162 7.59 -3.56 -10.53
CA LYS A 162 8.99 -3.17 -10.63
C LYS A 162 9.84 -3.89 -9.59
N ARG A 163 9.42 -3.89 -8.33
CA ARG A 163 10.14 -4.54 -7.23
C ARG A 163 10.38 -6.04 -7.47
N LEU A 164 9.46 -6.70 -8.16
CA LEU A 164 9.51 -8.14 -8.44
C LEU A 164 10.14 -8.50 -9.80
N GLY A 165 10.71 -7.54 -10.53
CA GLY A 165 11.29 -7.79 -11.85
C GLY A 165 10.23 -8.15 -12.92
N LEU A 166 9.00 -7.66 -12.74
CA LEU A 166 7.85 -7.93 -13.61
C LEU A 166 7.43 -6.73 -14.45
N GLU A 167 8.35 -5.80 -14.73
CA GLU A 167 8.09 -4.55 -15.46
C GLU A 167 7.50 -4.77 -16.86
N ARG A 168 7.77 -5.93 -17.47
CA ARG A 168 7.17 -6.32 -18.76
C ARG A 168 5.64 -6.29 -18.74
N PHE A 169 5.03 -6.41 -17.55
CA PHE A 169 3.58 -6.33 -17.34
C PHE A 169 3.08 -4.91 -16.99
N ALA A 170 3.95 -3.93 -16.85
CA ALA A 170 3.58 -2.58 -16.40
C ALA A 170 2.79 -1.76 -17.42
N ARG A 171 2.81 -2.15 -18.71
CA ARG A 171 2.12 -1.45 -19.81
C ARG A 171 0.60 -1.60 -19.74
N GLY A 172 -0.14 -0.70 -20.37
CA GLY A 172 -1.61 -0.74 -20.47
C GLY A 172 -2.35 -0.15 -19.26
N GLY A 173 -1.66 0.57 -18.39
CA GLY A 173 -2.28 1.20 -17.22
C GLY A 173 -2.87 0.19 -16.24
N LEU A 174 -3.86 0.60 -15.45
CA LEU A 174 -4.52 -0.27 -14.47
C LEU A 174 -5.23 -1.44 -15.15
N THR A 175 -6.05 -1.16 -16.16
CA THR A 175 -6.86 -2.19 -16.84
C THR A 175 -5.97 -3.25 -17.47
N GLY A 176 -5.00 -2.86 -18.29
CA GLY A 176 -4.12 -3.83 -18.95
C GLY A 176 -3.28 -4.68 -18.00
N ARG A 177 -2.97 -4.17 -16.79
CA ARG A 177 -2.31 -4.97 -15.74
C ARG A 177 -3.27 -5.98 -15.13
N VAL A 178 -4.50 -5.57 -14.84
CA VAL A 178 -5.50 -6.47 -14.26
C VAL A 178 -5.92 -7.53 -15.28
N GLU A 179 -6.06 -7.22 -16.57
CA GLU A 179 -6.33 -8.19 -17.64
C GLU A 179 -5.25 -9.28 -17.75
N ARG A 180 -4.01 -8.92 -17.46
CA ARG A 180 -2.87 -9.87 -17.50
C ARG A 180 -2.63 -10.58 -16.16
N TRP A 181 -3.59 -10.60 -15.28
CA TRP A 181 -3.44 -11.18 -13.94
C TRP A 181 -2.96 -12.64 -13.95
N ARG A 182 -3.39 -13.46 -14.94
CA ARG A 182 -2.95 -14.85 -15.05
C ARG A 182 -1.45 -14.97 -15.29
N GLU A 183 -0.93 -14.17 -16.23
CA GLU A 183 0.50 -14.14 -16.56
C GLU A 183 1.33 -13.63 -15.38
N ILE A 184 0.84 -12.58 -14.72
CA ILE A 184 1.48 -12.01 -13.54
C ILE A 184 1.50 -13.01 -12.38
N PHE A 185 0.37 -13.65 -12.10
CA PHE A 185 0.24 -14.61 -11.01
C PHE A 185 1.00 -15.92 -11.25
N ALA A 186 1.12 -16.35 -12.50
CA ALA A 186 1.90 -17.52 -12.91
C ALA A 186 3.41 -17.24 -13.00
N ALA A 187 3.83 -15.97 -12.97
CA ALA A 187 5.24 -15.63 -12.98
C ALA A 187 5.95 -16.22 -11.76
N ARG A 188 7.19 -16.72 -11.98
CA ARG A 188 8.04 -17.24 -10.89
C ARG A 188 8.63 -16.08 -10.09
N ALA A 189 7.78 -15.36 -9.37
CA ALA A 189 8.15 -14.29 -8.46
C ALA A 189 7.86 -14.69 -7.01
N ALA A 190 8.67 -14.23 -6.10
CA ALA A 190 8.46 -14.36 -4.67
C ALA A 190 8.56 -12.98 -4.03
N PRO A 191 7.45 -12.47 -3.47
CA PRO A 191 6.09 -13.05 -3.39
C PRO A 191 5.37 -13.13 -4.74
N ARG A 192 4.34 -13.97 -4.86
CA ARG A 192 3.38 -13.94 -5.97
C ARG A 192 2.60 -12.65 -5.94
N LEU A 193 2.12 -12.18 -7.09
CA LEU A 193 1.40 -10.91 -7.20
C LEU A 193 0.06 -11.07 -7.90
N LEU A 194 -1.01 -10.51 -7.30
CA LEU A 194 -2.31 -10.34 -7.94
C LEU A 194 -2.68 -8.85 -8.01
N PRO A 195 -2.82 -8.28 -9.22
CA PRO A 195 -3.24 -6.89 -9.39
C PRO A 195 -4.77 -6.78 -9.31
N LEU A 196 -5.28 -5.86 -8.49
CA LEU A 196 -6.71 -5.56 -8.39
C LEU A 196 -6.98 -4.09 -8.73
N PRO A 197 -8.18 -3.77 -9.29
CA PRO A 197 -8.65 -2.40 -9.31
C PRO A 197 -8.89 -1.93 -7.87
N HIS A 198 -8.98 -0.61 -7.64
CA HIS A 198 -9.38 -0.13 -6.33
C HIS A 198 -10.86 -0.49 -6.06
N PRO A 199 -11.22 -1.02 -4.88
CA PRO A 199 -12.58 -1.51 -4.59
C PRO A 199 -13.61 -0.40 -4.34
N SER A 200 -13.30 0.87 -4.69
CA SER A 200 -14.22 1.98 -4.52
C SER A 200 -15.40 1.91 -5.49
N TRP A 201 -16.49 2.59 -5.14
CA TRP A 201 -17.68 2.72 -6.00
C TRP A 201 -17.37 3.33 -7.37
N ARG A 202 -16.32 4.18 -7.48
CA ARG A 202 -15.88 4.78 -8.74
C ARG A 202 -15.52 3.75 -9.81
N ASN A 203 -15.14 2.55 -9.41
CA ASN A 203 -14.81 1.44 -10.31
C ASN A 203 -16.00 0.53 -10.62
N THR A 204 -17.21 0.83 -10.15
CA THR A 204 -18.41 0.01 -10.45
C THR A 204 -18.67 -0.08 -11.97
N GLY A 205 -18.48 1.01 -12.70
CA GLY A 205 -18.59 0.99 -14.17
C GLY A 205 -17.50 0.14 -14.85
N TRP A 206 -16.29 0.11 -14.28
CA TRP A 206 -15.22 -0.77 -14.75
C TRP A 206 -15.58 -2.25 -14.50
N LEU A 207 -16.06 -2.60 -13.33
CA LEU A 207 -16.47 -3.97 -12.98
C LEU A 207 -17.58 -4.48 -13.90
N LYS A 208 -18.58 -3.65 -14.20
CA LYS A 208 -19.65 -4.01 -15.14
C LYS A 208 -19.13 -4.31 -16.55
N ARG A 209 -18.09 -3.61 -17.02
CA ARG A 209 -17.47 -3.86 -18.33
C ARG A 209 -16.51 -5.05 -18.34
N HIS A 210 -16.09 -5.53 -17.19
CA HIS A 210 -15.11 -6.61 -17.07
C HIS A 210 -15.65 -7.74 -16.16
N PRO A 211 -16.74 -8.43 -16.53
CA PRO A 211 -17.38 -9.45 -15.70
C PRO A 211 -16.46 -10.64 -15.39
N TRP A 212 -15.47 -10.89 -16.24
CA TRP A 212 -14.43 -11.90 -16.00
C TRP A 212 -13.66 -11.66 -14.68
N PHE A 213 -13.59 -10.42 -14.21
CA PHE A 213 -12.91 -10.12 -12.95
C PHE A 213 -13.55 -10.87 -11.78
N GLU A 214 -14.87 -10.83 -11.69
CA GLU A 214 -15.61 -11.55 -10.64
C GLU A 214 -15.72 -13.05 -10.93
N ALA A 215 -15.89 -13.44 -12.19
CA ALA A 215 -16.09 -14.83 -12.60
C ALA A 215 -14.80 -15.67 -12.57
N GLU A 216 -13.64 -15.07 -12.82
CA GLU A 216 -12.41 -15.81 -13.06
C GLU A 216 -11.29 -15.43 -12.08
N LEU A 217 -11.03 -14.11 -11.83
CA LEU A 217 -9.95 -13.69 -10.97
C LEU A 217 -10.30 -13.89 -9.49
N LEU A 218 -11.50 -13.48 -9.05
CA LEU A 218 -11.86 -13.57 -7.64
C LEU A 218 -11.89 -15.01 -7.08
N PRO A 219 -12.35 -16.05 -7.80
CA PRO A 219 -12.24 -17.43 -7.32
C PRO A 219 -10.79 -17.84 -7.06
N VAL A 220 -9.86 -17.49 -7.95
CA VAL A 220 -8.43 -17.80 -7.77
C VAL A 220 -7.83 -17.03 -6.59
N LEU A 221 -8.19 -15.74 -6.46
CA LEU A 221 -7.76 -14.92 -5.32
C LEU A 221 -8.22 -15.54 -3.99
N ARG A 222 -9.50 -15.90 -3.88
CA ARG A 222 -10.08 -16.50 -2.67
C ARG A 222 -9.45 -17.84 -2.32
N ALA A 223 -9.23 -18.71 -3.31
CA ALA A 223 -8.56 -19.98 -3.10
C ALA A 223 -7.13 -19.81 -2.59
N GLU A 224 -6.38 -18.83 -3.16
CA GLU A 224 -5.02 -18.56 -2.71
C GLU A 224 -4.98 -17.93 -1.32
N VAL A 225 -5.91 -17.02 -1.01
CA VAL A 225 -6.04 -16.42 0.33
C VAL A 225 -6.37 -17.50 1.35
N ALA A 226 -7.35 -18.36 1.11
CA ALA A 226 -7.71 -19.47 2.00
C ALA A 226 -6.49 -20.37 2.27
N ARG A 227 -5.82 -20.83 1.21
CA ARG A 227 -4.62 -21.69 1.31
C ARG A 227 -3.49 -21.05 2.16
N LEU A 228 -3.37 -19.75 2.17
CA LEU A 228 -2.31 -19.04 2.93
C LEU A 228 -2.73 -18.74 4.37
N LEU A 229 -4.02 -18.79 4.69
CA LEU A 229 -4.56 -18.56 6.03
C LEU A 229 -4.73 -19.85 6.83
N ASP A 230 -4.75 -21.02 6.16
CA ASP A 230 -4.68 -22.34 6.76
C ASP A 230 -3.24 -22.68 7.18
#